data_38b155d13e80c10a78d8282d7ea50685
#
_entry.id   38b155d13e80c10a78d8282d7ea50685
#
_cell.length_a   1.000
_cell.length_b   1.000
_cell.length_c   1.000
_cell.angle_alpha   90.00
_cell.angle_beta   90.00
_cell.angle_gamma   90.00
#
_symmetry.space_group_name_H-M   'P 1'
#
loop_
_entity.id
_entity.type
_entity.pdbx_description
1 polymer ?
#
loop_
_entity_poly.entity_id
_entity_poly.type
_entity_poly.pdbx_seq_one_letter_code
_entity_poly.pdbx_strand_id
1 'polypeptide(L)'
;MPGPRFRISEWLLISFFAYIVLITPYFRDRPNLQLHPVVILICTYALVALFAYGDGKQIAPAISYVRDWLPLGLTLIAFREMELFMPKRFDYHLEQIWARWDFQLLVNWHLRSVIESLGSIVPFYLELCYFFVYGVGGYCLLVLYFKEKRNCVDYFFTIYLTGTLLAYALFPYFPSQPPRLVFPTLATPHSHTWMRNLNLAILSAATIHVGVFPSAHVSSVFSAAWAMFLVLPKQKIYGWGLVFYGTCVALATIYGRYHYTADVLAGLGISLVAGALALALRIRGIVTGTASPVTRC
;
A
#
# COMPACT_ATOMS: atom_id res chain seq x y z
N MET A 1 24.96 25.68 -11.61
CA MET A 1 24.57 25.07 -10.33
C MET A 1 23.84 23.76 -10.67
N PRO A 2 24.16 22.61 -10.09
CA PRO A 2 23.39 21.40 -10.36
C PRO A 2 21.96 21.61 -9.84
N GLY A 3 20.97 21.25 -10.71
CA GLY A 3 19.54 21.37 -10.37
C GLY A 3 19.16 20.45 -9.18
N PRO A 4 17.92 20.55 -8.68
CA PRO A 4 17.45 19.71 -7.57
C PRO A 4 17.56 18.23 -7.97
N ARG A 5 18.20 17.42 -7.11
CA ARG A 5 18.31 15.97 -7.34
C ARG A 5 17.13 15.29 -6.69
N PHE A 6 16.24 14.73 -7.51
CA PHE A 6 15.13 13.92 -7.04
C PHE A 6 15.62 12.53 -6.61
N ARG A 7 14.97 11.96 -5.60
CA ARG A 7 15.14 10.59 -5.14
C ARG A 7 14.39 9.62 -6.09
N ILE A 8 14.74 8.35 -6.08
CA ILE A 8 14.07 7.35 -6.92
C ILE A 8 12.60 7.19 -6.48
N SER A 9 12.34 7.18 -5.18
CA SER A 9 10.98 7.14 -4.63
C SER A 9 10.11 8.33 -5.04
N GLU A 10 10.70 9.52 -5.19
CA GLU A 10 10.02 10.72 -5.67
C GLU A 10 9.66 10.60 -7.16
N TRP A 11 10.57 10.06 -7.97
CA TRP A 11 10.30 9.78 -9.37
C TRP A 11 9.19 8.72 -9.55
N LEU A 12 9.13 7.71 -8.69
CA LEU A 12 8.04 6.73 -8.71
C LEU A 12 6.68 7.39 -8.47
N LEU A 13 6.59 8.30 -7.50
CA LEU A 13 5.36 9.04 -7.20
C LEU A 13 4.97 9.95 -8.38
N ILE A 14 5.92 10.73 -8.91
CA ILE A 14 5.67 11.59 -10.07
C ILE A 14 5.23 10.74 -11.27
N SER A 15 5.88 9.61 -11.52
CA SER A 15 5.52 8.69 -12.60
C SER A 15 4.13 8.09 -12.41
N PHE A 16 3.74 7.78 -11.18
CA PHE A 16 2.39 7.31 -10.86
C PHE A 16 1.34 8.37 -11.18
N PHE A 17 1.52 9.61 -10.71
CA PHE A 17 0.56 10.68 -11.01
C PHE A 17 0.55 11.03 -12.51
N ALA A 18 1.69 10.97 -13.20
CA ALA A 18 1.73 11.09 -14.65
C ALA A 18 0.98 9.95 -15.36
N TYR A 19 1.12 8.72 -14.87
CA TYR A 19 0.33 7.58 -15.36
C TYR A 19 -1.16 7.83 -15.21
N ILE A 20 -1.63 8.35 -14.06
CA ILE A 20 -3.05 8.68 -13.86
C ILE A 20 -3.55 9.71 -14.87
N VAL A 21 -2.77 10.76 -15.15
CA VAL A 21 -3.08 11.72 -16.22
C VAL A 21 -3.19 11.04 -17.58
N LEU A 22 -2.26 10.14 -17.91
CA LEU A 22 -2.21 9.44 -19.19
C LEU A 22 -3.41 8.49 -19.41
N ILE A 23 -3.90 7.83 -18.34
CA ILE A 23 -5.04 6.93 -18.46
C ILE A 23 -6.38 7.65 -18.42
N THR A 24 -6.45 8.88 -17.89
CA THR A 24 -7.69 9.66 -17.77
C THR A 24 -8.53 9.69 -19.06
N PRO A 25 -7.99 9.85 -20.27
CA PRO A 25 -8.78 9.84 -21.49
C PRO A 25 -9.52 8.54 -21.79
N TYR A 26 -9.06 7.40 -21.24
CA TYR A 26 -9.71 6.09 -21.42
C TYR A 26 -10.93 5.91 -20.52
N PHE A 27 -11.08 6.73 -19.48
CA PHE A 27 -12.14 6.66 -18.47
C PHE A 27 -13.08 7.87 -18.50
N ARG A 28 -13.34 8.44 -19.69
CA ARG A 28 -14.18 9.66 -19.88
C ARG A 28 -15.63 9.51 -19.39
N ASP A 29 -16.09 8.29 -19.23
CA ASP A 29 -17.42 7.97 -18.69
C ASP A 29 -17.52 8.19 -17.16
N ARG A 30 -16.39 8.40 -16.48
CA ARG A 30 -16.34 8.60 -15.02
C ARG A 30 -16.74 10.03 -14.66
N PRO A 31 -17.75 10.22 -13.76
CA PRO A 31 -18.35 11.53 -13.52
C PRO A 31 -17.39 12.51 -12.80
N ASN A 32 -16.43 11.99 -12.04
CA ASN A 32 -15.55 12.80 -11.20
C ASN A 32 -14.18 13.10 -11.86
N LEU A 33 -13.93 12.54 -13.03
CA LEU A 33 -12.66 12.64 -13.70
C LEU A 33 -12.62 13.88 -14.60
N GLN A 34 -12.02 14.95 -14.13
CA GLN A 34 -11.86 16.23 -14.83
C GLN A 34 -10.39 16.64 -14.89
N LEU A 35 -10.09 17.89 -14.56
CA LEU A 35 -8.72 18.43 -14.51
C LEU A 35 -7.94 18.05 -13.24
N HIS A 36 -8.58 17.41 -12.26
CA HIS A 36 -7.96 17.08 -10.97
C HIS A 36 -6.64 16.30 -11.10
N PRO A 37 -6.52 15.24 -11.95
CA PRO A 37 -5.25 14.51 -12.09
C PRO A 37 -4.09 15.38 -12.55
N VAL A 38 -4.33 16.32 -13.47
CA VAL A 38 -3.30 17.25 -13.96
C VAL A 38 -2.86 18.21 -12.86
N VAL A 39 -3.81 18.76 -12.10
CA VAL A 39 -3.52 19.65 -10.97
C VAL A 39 -2.72 18.91 -9.89
N ILE A 40 -3.13 17.67 -9.53
CA ILE A 40 -2.42 16.87 -8.55
C ILE A 40 -0.99 16.57 -9.00
N LEU A 41 -0.78 16.22 -10.28
CA LEU A 41 0.57 16.01 -10.84
C LEU A 41 1.44 17.28 -10.73
N ILE A 42 0.91 18.43 -11.11
CA ILE A 42 1.64 19.71 -11.05
C ILE A 42 1.99 20.07 -9.61
N CYS A 43 1.01 19.95 -8.68
CA CYS A 43 1.23 20.24 -7.27
C CYS A 43 2.24 19.28 -6.65
N THR A 44 2.17 17.97 -6.98
CA THR A 44 3.14 16.98 -6.51
C THR A 44 4.53 17.27 -7.01
N TYR A 45 4.68 17.56 -8.31
CA TYR A 45 5.97 17.92 -8.89
C TYR A 45 6.55 19.18 -8.23
N ALA A 46 5.75 20.23 -8.09
CA ALA A 46 6.17 21.49 -7.46
C ALA A 46 6.60 21.26 -5.99
N LEU A 47 5.83 20.48 -5.23
CA LEU A 47 6.13 20.16 -3.84
C LEU A 47 7.44 19.37 -3.70
N VAL A 48 7.62 18.32 -4.50
CA VAL A 48 8.85 17.52 -4.54
C VAL A 48 10.05 18.38 -4.95
N ALA A 49 9.89 19.23 -5.98
CA ALA A 49 10.95 20.13 -6.44
C ALA A 49 11.35 21.15 -5.37
N LEU A 50 10.37 21.70 -4.63
CA LEU A 50 10.61 22.63 -3.53
C LEU A 50 11.45 21.98 -2.43
N PHE A 51 11.05 20.79 -1.97
CA PHE A 51 11.80 20.06 -0.93
C PHE A 51 13.17 19.58 -1.43
N ALA A 52 13.28 19.11 -2.68
CA ALA A 52 14.55 18.72 -3.27
C ALA A 52 15.52 19.90 -3.41
N TYR A 53 15.00 21.08 -3.77
CA TYR A 53 15.81 22.31 -3.84
C TYR A 53 16.27 22.73 -2.44
N GLY A 54 15.36 22.80 -1.47
CA GLY A 54 15.67 23.19 -0.08
C GLY A 54 16.69 22.27 0.58
N ASP A 55 16.55 20.96 0.37
CA ASP A 55 17.49 19.93 0.88
C ASP A 55 18.86 20.06 0.17
N GLY A 56 18.88 20.22 -1.14
CA GLY A 56 20.11 20.42 -1.92
C GLY A 56 20.88 21.69 -1.57
N LYS A 57 20.18 22.74 -1.12
CA LYS A 57 20.77 24.00 -0.63
C LYS A 57 21.08 23.99 0.86
N GLN A 58 20.70 22.92 1.57
CA GLN A 58 20.88 22.82 3.04
C GLN A 58 20.27 24.00 3.79
N ILE A 59 19.11 24.50 3.33
CA ILE A 59 18.47 25.70 3.90
C ILE A 59 18.14 25.47 5.39
N ALA A 60 17.61 24.29 5.74
CA ALA A 60 17.36 23.87 7.13
C ALA A 60 17.42 22.36 7.24
N PRO A 61 18.00 21.78 8.30
CA PRO A 61 18.04 20.32 8.52
C PRO A 61 16.63 19.69 8.54
N ALA A 62 15.62 20.40 9.05
CA ALA A 62 14.24 19.94 9.10
C ALA A 62 13.67 19.58 7.71
N ILE A 63 14.09 20.30 6.66
CA ILE A 63 13.63 20.04 5.28
C ILE A 63 13.96 18.61 4.85
N SER A 64 15.16 18.14 5.16
CA SER A 64 15.60 16.78 4.84
C SER A 64 14.77 15.72 5.57
N TYR A 65 14.37 15.97 6.83
CA TYR A 65 13.48 15.06 7.59
C TYR A 65 12.06 15.08 7.02
N VAL A 66 11.49 16.25 6.74
CA VAL A 66 10.16 16.34 6.12
C VAL A 66 10.15 15.62 4.77
N ARG A 67 11.22 15.76 3.98
CA ARG A 67 11.38 15.06 2.70
C ARG A 67 11.38 13.54 2.85
N ASP A 68 11.89 13.00 3.95
CA ASP A 68 11.84 11.56 4.24
C ASP A 68 10.40 11.08 4.49
N TRP A 69 9.52 11.91 5.07
CA TRP A 69 8.11 11.60 5.34
C TRP A 69 7.16 11.89 4.18
N LEU A 70 7.59 12.73 3.23
CA LEU A 70 6.79 13.17 2.10
C LEU A 70 6.17 12.00 1.29
N PRO A 71 6.88 10.88 1.03
CA PRO A 71 6.32 9.74 0.31
C PRO A 71 5.06 9.16 0.96
N LEU A 72 4.96 9.17 2.29
CA LEU A 72 3.76 8.67 3.00
C LEU A 72 2.55 9.58 2.75
N GLY A 73 2.74 10.90 2.85
CA GLY A 73 1.67 11.87 2.55
C GLY A 73 1.19 11.78 1.11
N LEU A 74 2.12 11.70 0.15
CA LEU A 74 1.79 11.58 -1.27
C LEU A 74 1.12 10.24 -1.60
N THR A 75 1.44 9.16 -0.88
CA THR A 75 0.76 7.86 -1.03
C THR A 75 -0.72 7.94 -0.61
N LEU A 76 -1.04 8.72 0.43
CA LEU A 76 -2.44 8.97 0.82
C LEU A 76 -3.19 9.77 -0.25
N ILE A 77 -2.54 10.76 -0.86
CA ILE A 77 -3.12 11.52 -1.98
C ILE A 77 -3.35 10.56 -3.17
N ALA A 78 -2.36 9.74 -3.52
CA ALA A 78 -2.49 8.72 -4.57
C ALA A 78 -3.66 7.77 -4.33
N PHE A 79 -3.87 7.31 -3.08
CA PHE A 79 -5.01 6.49 -2.72
C PHE A 79 -6.34 7.22 -2.92
N ARG A 80 -6.44 8.47 -2.44
CA ARG A 80 -7.68 9.26 -2.56
C ARG A 80 -8.01 9.58 -4.02
N GLU A 81 -7.01 9.77 -4.87
CA GLU A 81 -7.20 10.04 -6.30
C GLU A 81 -7.90 8.87 -7.04
N MET A 82 -7.75 7.64 -6.53
CA MET A 82 -8.43 6.47 -7.12
C MET A 82 -9.95 6.58 -7.07
N GLU A 83 -10.53 7.35 -6.14
CA GLU A 83 -11.97 7.62 -6.10
C GLU A 83 -12.49 8.30 -7.36
N LEU A 84 -11.65 9.06 -8.07
CA LEU A 84 -12.02 9.72 -9.33
C LEU A 84 -12.42 8.72 -10.42
N PHE A 85 -11.95 7.48 -10.32
CA PHE A 85 -12.24 6.41 -11.27
C PHE A 85 -13.49 5.59 -10.92
N MET A 86 -14.29 6.02 -9.94
CA MET A 86 -15.52 5.35 -9.55
C MET A 86 -16.49 5.24 -10.74
N PRO A 87 -16.97 4.03 -11.11
CA PRO A 87 -17.91 3.85 -12.20
C PRO A 87 -19.31 4.35 -11.82
N LYS A 88 -20.11 4.73 -12.80
CA LYS A 88 -21.53 5.06 -12.60
C LYS A 88 -22.35 3.86 -12.13
N ARG A 89 -21.96 2.65 -12.56
CA ARG A 89 -22.58 1.37 -12.18
C ARG A 89 -21.47 0.34 -11.99
N PHE A 90 -21.59 -0.48 -10.97
CA PHE A 90 -20.68 -1.60 -10.71
C PHE A 90 -21.19 -2.86 -11.42
N ASP A 91 -20.27 -3.61 -12.01
CA ASP A 91 -20.49 -4.98 -12.45
C ASP A 91 -19.90 -5.90 -11.39
N TYR A 92 -20.77 -6.62 -10.68
CA TYR A 92 -20.35 -7.50 -9.57
C TYR A 92 -20.03 -8.92 -10.02
N HIS A 93 -19.76 -9.16 -11.30
CA HIS A 93 -19.49 -10.51 -11.80
C HIS A 93 -18.28 -11.17 -11.13
N LEU A 94 -17.18 -10.43 -11.02
CA LEU A 94 -15.97 -10.92 -10.36
C LEU A 94 -16.17 -11.09 -8.85
N GLU A 95 -16.82 -10.14 -8.20
CA GLU A 95 -17.12 -10.19 -6.77
C GLU A 95 -18.00 -11.41 -6.41
N GLN A 96 -18.93 -11.82 -7.27
CA GLN A 96 -19.70 -13.04 -7.07
C GLN A 96 -18.83 -14.30 -7.09
N ILE A 97 -17.84 -14.37 -7.99
CA ILE A 97 -16.89 -15.48 -8.04
C ILE A 97 -16.02 -15.49 -6.79
N TRP A 98 -15.46 -14.34 -6.42
CA TRP A 98 -14.60 -14.20 -5.24
C TRP A 98 -15.34 -14.46 -3.93
N ALA A 99 -16.60 -14.07 -3.84
CA ALA A 99 -17.45 -14.35 -2.68
C ALA A 99 -17.67 -15.88 -2.48
N ARG A 100 -17.72 -16.67 -3.56
CA ARG A 100 -17.78 -18.13 -3.46
C ARG A 100 -16.49 -18.72 -2.88
N TRP A 101 -15.31 -18.18 -3.28
CA TRP A 101 -14.02 -18.60 -2.69
C TRP A 101 -13.95 -18.25 -1.20
N ASP A 102 -14.40 -17.05 -0.83
CA ASP A 102 -14.47 -16.65 0.56
C ASP A 102 -15.42 -17.53 1.38
N PHE A 103 -16.59 -17.88 0.83
CA PHE A 103 -17.53 -18.77 1.48
C PHE A 103 -16.90 -20.16 1.68
N GLN A 104 -16.22 -20.68 0.66
CA GLN A 104 -15.51 -21.96 0.78
C GLN A 104 -14.47 -21.93 1.89
N LEU A 105 -13.65 -20.86 1.96
CA LEU A 105 -12.59 -20.71 2.94
C LEU A 105 -13.13 -20.47 4.36
N LEU A 106 -14.02 -19.50 4.51
CA LEU A 106 -14.48 -19.04 5.83
C LEU A 106 -15.50 -19.97 6.47
N VAL A 107 -16.37 -20.57 5.65
CA VAL A 107 -17.49 -21.40 6.14
C VAL A 107 -17.19 -22.88 5.98
N ASN A 108 -16.99 -23.38 4.75
CA ASN A 108 -16.83 -24.79 4.50
C ASN A 108 -15.52 -25.36 5.05
N TRP A 109 -14.41 -24.61 4.96
CA TRP A 109 -13.12 -24.98 5.58
C TRP A 109 -12.97 -24.49 7.02
N HIS A 110 -14.04 -23.95 7.61
CA HIS A 110 -14.14 -23.57 9.01
C HIS A 110 -13.13 -22.51 9.48
N LEU A 111 -12.47 -21.72 8.58
CA LEU A 111 -11.50 -20.71 8.99
C LEU A 111 -12.09 -19.71 9.97
N ARG A 112 -13.34 -19.23 9.73
CA ARG A 112 -14.04 -18.35 10.66
C ARG A 112 -14.19 -18.98 12.05
N SER A 113 -14.64 -20.23 12.14
CA SER A 113 -14.83 -20.92 13.41
C SER A 113 -13.49 -21.14 14.15
N VAL A 114 -12.40 -21.38 13.41
CA VAL A 114 -11.05 -21.48 13.99
C VAL A 114 -10.62 -20.13 14.57
N ILE A 115 -10.82 -19.03 13.84
CA ILE A 115 -10.49 -17.68 14.33
C ILE A 115 -11.31 -17.32 15.58
N GLU A 116 -12.58 -17.70 15.61
CA GLU A 116 -13.51 -17.41 16.72
C GLU A 116 -13.45 -18.45 17.88
N SER A 117 -12.65 -19.51 17.75
CA SER A 117 -12.58 -20.60 18.74
C SER A 117 -12.12 -20.15 20.14
N LEU A 118 -11.33 -19.09 20.21
CA LEU A 118 -10.89 -18.43 21.46
C LEU A 118 -11.75 -17.21 21.82
N GLY A 119 -13.00 -17.17 21.38
CA GLY A 119 -13.90 -16.04 21.59
C GLY A 119 -13.43 -14.80 20.84
N SER A 120 -13.43 -13.64 21.53
CA SER A 120 -13.11 -12.36 20.91
C SER A 120 -11.61 -12.03 20.82
N ILE A 121 -10.72 -12.85 21.36
CA ILE A 121 -9.28 -12.54 21.48
C ILE A 121 -8.64 -12.44 20.10
N VAL A 122 -8.75 -13.51 19.29
CA VAL A 122 -8.16 -13.53 17.95
C VAL A 122 -8.85 -12.54 17.02
N PRO A 123 -10.21 -12.46 16.96
CA PRO A 123 -10.91 -11.40 16.24
C PRO A 123 -10.43 -9.99 16.57
N PHE A 124 -10.31 -9.67 17.85
CA PHE A 124 -9.80 -8.36 18.29
C PHE A 124 -8.38 -8.09 17.79
N TYR A 125 -7.48 -9.07 17.94
CA TYR A 125 -6.10 -8.93 17.49
C TYR A 125 -6.00 -8.73 15.96
N LEU A 126 -6.80 -9.44 15.17
CA LEU A 126 -6.85 -9.25 13.72
C LEU A 126 -7.34 -7.85 13.35
N GLU A 127 -8.40 -7.38 14.01
CA GLU A 127 -8.89 -6.01 13.79
C GLU A 127 -7.85 -4.94 14.18
N LEU A 128 -7.06 -5.18 15.22
CA LEU A 128 -5.94 -4.34 15.61
C LEU A 128 -4.83 -4.33 14.55
N CYS A 129 -4.51 -5.50 13.97
CA CYS A 129 -3.56 -5.60 12.86
C CYS A 129 -4.06 -4.81 11.64
N TYR A 130 -5.34 -4.89 11.31
CA TYR A 130 -5.93 -4.12 10.23
C TYR A 130 -5.83 -2.61 10.48
N PHE A 131 -6.11 -2.16 11.69
CA PHE A 131 -6.01 -0.75 12.08
C PHE A 131 -4.60 -0.18 11.87
N PHE A 132 -3.58 -0.90 12.32
CA PHE A 132 -2.19 -0.43 12.25
C PHE A 132 -1.55 -0.57 10.86
N VAL A 133 -2.21 -1.14 9.87
CA VAL A 133 -1.63 -1.31 8.53
C VAL A 133 -1.23 0.02 7.89
N TYR A 134 -1.98 1.07 8.15
CA TYR A 134 -1.70 2.42 7.66
C TYR A 134 -0.40 3.03 8.24
N GLY A 135 0.05 2.53 9.39
CA GLY A 135 1.27 2.97 10.07
C GLY A 135 2.55 2.26 9.62
N VAL A 136 2.47 1.23 8.76
CA VAL A 136 3.63 0.37 8.42
C VAL A 136 4.80 1.15 7.83
N GLY A 137 4.53 2.06 6.87
CA GLY A 137 5.59 2.89 6.28
C GLY A 137 6.27 3.79 7.29
N GLY A 138 5.49 4.42 8.18
CA GLY A 138 6.01 5.23 9.28
C GLY A 138 6.82 4.43 10.30
N TYR A 139 6.33 3.24 10.68
CA TYR A 139 7.07 2.31 11.54
C TYR A 139 8.45 1.97 10.95
N CYS A 140 8.50 1.58 9.68
CA CYS A 140 9.75 1.25 9.01
C CYS A 140 10.72 2.45 8.96
N LEU A 141 10.21 3.64 8.66
CA LEU A 141 11.00 4.87 8.65
C LEU A 141 11.61 5.15 10.03
N LEU A 142 10.82 5.03 11.11
CA LEU A 142 11.32 5.17 12.48
C LEU A 142 12.38 4.12 12.80
N VAL A 143 12.18 2.84 12.41
CA VAL A 143 13.20 1.79 12.58
C VAL A 143 14.50 2.17 11.89
N LEU A 144 14.44 2.71 10.66
CA LEU A 144 15.64 3.15 9.93
C LEU A 144 16.36 4.29 10.65
N TYR A 145 15.63 5.22 11.25
CA TYR A 145 16.23 6.29 12.07
C TYR A 145 16.91 5.73 13.32
N PHE A 146 16.22 4.87 14.08
CA PHE A 146 16.80 4.24 15.28
C PHE A 146 17.99 3.33 14.99
N LYS A 147 18.10 2.81 13.77
CA LYS A 147 19.22 1.97 13.33
C LYS A 147 20.33 2.77 12.62
N GLU A 148 20.23 4.10 12.62
CA GLU A 148 21.18 4.98 11.93
C GLU A 148 21.31 4.69 10.43
N LYS A 149 20.22 4.18 9.82
CA LYS A 149 20.13 3.81 8.40
C LYS A 149 19.29 4.79 7.59
N ARG A 150 19.30 6.06 7.98
CA ARG A 150 18.57 7.12 7.29
C ARG A 150 18.97 7.24 5.82
N ASN A 151 20.22 6.98 5.47
CA ASN A 151 20.71 6.96 4.09
C ASN A 151 19.99 5.94 3.20
N CYS A 152 19.30 4.94 3.79
CA CYS A 152 18.57 3.89 3.09
C CYS A 152 17.06 4.19 2.91
N VAL A 153 16.59 5.33 3.40
CA VAL A 153 15.16 5.72 3.34
C VAL A 153 14.64 5.74 1.91
N ASP A 154 15.38 6.34 0.98
CA ASP A 154 14.95 6.36 -0.44
C ASP A 154 14.84 4.96 -1.03
N TYR A 155 15.79 4.08 -0.73
CA TYR A 155 15.76 2.70 -1.20
C TYR A 155 14.60 1.90 -0.59
N PHE A 156 14.34 2.08 0.72
CA PHE A 156 13.17 1.51 1.37
C PHE A 156 11.88 1.95 0.66
N PHE A 157 11.68 3.26 0.47
CA PHE A 157 10.49 3.77 -0.19
C PHE A 157 10.39 3.37 -1.64
N THR A 158 11.49 3.20 -2.36
CA THR A 158 11.48 2.70 -3.73
C THR A 158 10.79 1.33 -3.80
N ILE A 159 11.09 0.41 -2.90
CA ILE A 159 10.50 -0.93 -2.89
C ILE A 159 9.06 -0.90 -2.37
N TYR A 160 8.85 -0.22 -1.24
CA TYR A 160 7.54 -0.07 -0.62
C TYR A 160 6.51 0.56 -1.56
N LEU A 161 6.88 1.67 -2.22
CA LEU A 161 6.02 2.37 -3.16
C LEU A 161 5.80 1.57 -4.43
N THR A 162 6.79 0.83 -4.92
CA THR A 162 6.60 -0.04 -6.10
C THR A 162 5.42 -0.98 -5.87
N GLY A 163 5.37 -1.70 -4.75
CA GLY A 163 4.24 -2.58 -4.45
C GLY A 163 2.93 -1.84 -4.20
N THR A 164 2.97 -0.72 -3.47
CA THR A 164 1.77 0.04 -3.14
C THR A 164 1.15 0.70 -4.37
N LEU A 165 1.97 1.40 -5.17
CA LEU A 165 1.49 2.14 -6.34
C LEU A 165 1.10 1.21 -7.49
N LEU A 166 1.74 0.03 -7.65
CA LEU A 166 1.29 -0.98 -8.60
C LEU A 166 -0.11 -1.50 -8.26
N ALA A 167 -0.42 -1.69 -6.96
CA ALA A 167 -1.78 -2.05 -6.55
C ALA A 167 -2.78 -0.93 -6.90
N TYR A 168 -2.47 0.32 -6.60
CA TYR A 168 -3.32 1.46 -6.94
C TYR A 168 -3.49 1.62 -8.46
N ALA A 169 -2.45 1.38 -9.25
CA ALA A 169 -2.50 1.49 -10.70
C ALA A 169 -3.51 0.53 -11.36
N LEU A 170 -3.87 -0.55 -10.67
CA LEU A 170 -4.86 -1.53 -11.15
C LEU A 170 -6.30 -1.18 -10.77
N PHE A 171 -6.55 -0.33 -9.76
CA PHE A 171 -7.89 0.02 -9.31
C PHE A 171 -8.81 0.56 -10.41
N PRO A 172 -8.36 1.44 -11.33
CA PRO A 172 -9.21 1.92 -12.40
C PRO A 172 -9.77 0.83 -13.32
N TYR A 173 -9.02 -0.25 -13.50
CA TYR A 173 -9.39 -1.37 -14.40
C TYR A 173 -10.24 -2.44 -13.72
N PHE A 174 -10.14 -2.54 -12.40
CA PHE A 174 -10.88 -3.49 -11.56
C PHE A 174 -11.66 -2.77 -10.46
N PRO A 175 -12.63 -1.91 -10.84
CA PRO A 175 -13.41 -1.14 -9.87
C PRO A 175 -14.31 -2.08 -9.07
N SER A 176 -13.85 -2.50 -7.90
CA SER A 176 -14.52 -3.47 -7.05
C SER A 176 -14.86 -2.88 -5.69
N GLN A 177 -15.91 -3.41 -5.07
CA GLN A 177 -16.37 -3.03 -3.73
C GLN A 177 -16.12 -4.15 -2.71
N PRO A 178 -15.92 -3.80 -1.42
CA PRO A 178 -15.59 -4.80 -0.43
C PRO A 178 -16.77 -5.75 -0.13
N PRO A 179 -16.46 -7.03 0.21
CA PRO A 179 -17.49 -8.03 0.45
C PRO A 179 -18.51 -7.63 1.53
N ARG A 180 -18.13 -6.85 2.53
CA ARG A 180 -19.03 -6.34 3.57
C ARG A 180 -20.15 -5.43 3.04
N LEU A 181 -19.95 -4.77 1.89
CA LEU A 181 -20.95 -3.91 1.26
C LEU A 181 -21.79 -4.66 0.23
N VAL A 182 -21.18 -5.51 -0.59
CA VAL A 182 -21.85 -6.24 -1.68
C VAL A 182 -22.61 -7.45 -1.16
N PHE A 183 -22.03 -8.16 -0.18
CA PHE A 183 -22.59 -9.39 0.42
C PHE A 183 -22.62 -9.30 1.95
N PRO A 184 -23.42 -8.41 2.56
CA PRO A 184 -23.35 -8.08 3.98
C PRO A 184 -23.69 -9.24 4.91
N THR A 185 -24.45 -10.24 4.44
CA THR A 185 -24.84 -11.41 5.23
C THR A 185 -23.95 -12.64 5.00
N LEU A 186 -23.14 -12.64 3.95
CA LEU A 186 -22.33 -13.78 3.55
C LEU A 186 -21.06 -13.90 4.41
N ALA A 187 -20.92 -15.00 5.16
CA ALA A 187 -19.72 -15.32 5.94
C ALA A 187 -19.27 -14.19 6.90
N THR A 188 -20.22 -13.43 7.43
CA THR A 188 -19.96 -12.32 8.37
C THR A 188 -19.38 -12.86 9.67
N PRO A 189 -18.39 -12.16 10.29
CA PRO A 189 -17.92 -12.48 11.64
C PRO A 189 -19.05 -12.49 12.66
N HIS A 190 -19.09 -13.49 13.54
CA HIS A 190 -20.04 -13.54 14.67
C HIS A 190 -19.50 -12.75 15.87
N SER A 191 -18.19 -12.61 16.00
CA SER A 191 -17.58 -11.89 17.10
C SER A 191 -17.66 -10.38 16.86
N HIS A 192 -18.27 -9.66 17.82
CA HIS A 192 -18.35 -8.21 17.82
C HIS A 192 -17.32 -7.63 18.80
N THR A 193 -16.30 -6.93 18.26
CA THR A 193 -15.29 -6.26 19.07
C THR A 193 -15.38 -4.74 18.90
N TRP A 194 -15.03 -3.98 19.95
CA TRP A 194 -14.99 -2.53 19.83
C TRP A 194 -13.98 -2.05 18.78
N MET A 195 -12.90 -2.81 18.59
CA MET A 195 -11.88 -2.50 17.55
C MET A 195 -12.46 -2.61 16.14
N ARG A 196 -13.33 -3.61 15.90
CA ARG A 196 -14.08 -3.72 14.64
C ARG A 196 -14.99 -2.51 14.42
N ASN A 197 -15.70 -2.08 15.46
CA ASN A 197 -16.56 -0.90 15.36
C ASN A 197 -15.76 0.36 15.03
N LEU A 198 -14.57 0.53 15.61
CA LEU A 198 -13.65 1.61 15.29
C LEU A 198 -13.18 1.55 13.84
N ASN A 199 -12.76 0.38 13.37
CA ASN A 199 -12.35 0.19 11.97
C ASN A 199 -13.49 0.52 11.00
N LEU A 200 -14.70 0.06 11.28
CA LEU A 200 -15.86 0.34 10.43
C LEU A 200 -16.22 1.84 10.44
N ALA A 201 -16.11 2.52 11.59
CA ALA A 201 -16.31 3.98 11.68
C ALA A 201 -15.28 4.75 10.85
N ILE A 202 -14.00 4.37 10.93
CA ILE A 202 -12.93 4.99 10.12
C ILE A 202 -13.17 4.73 8.62
N LEU A 203 -13.53 3.51 8.25
CA LEU A 203 -13.81 3.17 6.87
C LEU A 203 -15.03 3.92 6.32
N SER A 204 -16.07 4.12 7.11
CA SER A 204 -17.24 4.90 6.67
C SER A 204 -16.92 6.38 6.44
N ALA A 205 -15.94 6.93 7.18
CA ALA A 205 -15.55 8.34 7.09
C ALA A 205 -14.45 8.61 6.04
N ALA A 206 -13.54 7.67 5.82
CA ALA A 206 -12.28 7.93 5.13
C ALA A 206 -11.97 6.99 3.95
N THR A 207 -12.76 5.93 3.72
CA THR A 207 -12.49 5.01 2.59
C THR A 207 -12.88 5.60 1.25
N ILE A 208 -12.30 5.03 0.19
CA ILE A 208 -12.78 5.19 -1.18
C ILE A 208 -13.79 4.10 -1.51
N HIS A 209 -14.68 4.34 -2.46
CA HIS A 209 -15.76 3.41 -2.84
C HIS A 209 -15.32 2.40 -3.90
N VAL A 210 -14.11 2.52 -4.40
CA VAL A 210 -13.44 1.63 -5.37
C VAL A 210 -12.10 1.18 -4.80
N GLY A 211 -11.49 0.18 -5.40
CA GLY A 211 -10.11 -0.12 -5.08
C GLY A 211 -9.94 -1.15 -3.98
N VAL A 212 -10.73 -2.21 -4.06
CA VAL A 212 -10.55 -3.37 -3.20
C VAL A 212 -9.57 -4.36 -3.84
N PHE A 213 -9.65 -4.56 -5.16
CA PHE A 213 -8.76 -5.44 -5.91
C PHE A 213 -7.72 -4.66 -6.71
N PRO A 214 -6.44 -5.05 -6.58
CA PRO A 214 -5.82 -5.98 -5.62
C PRO A 214 -5.66 -5.35 -4.24
N SER A 215 -5.44 -6.15 -3.17
CA SER A 215 -5.25 -5.60 -1.83
C SER A 215 -3.95 -4.81 -1.68
N ALA A 216 -4.06 -3.49 -1.65
CA ALA A 216 -2.92 -2.60 -1.41
C ALA A 216 -2.38 -2.73 0.03
N HIS A 217 -3.22 -3.09 1.01
CA HIS A 217 -2.78 -3.35 2.39
C HIS A 217 -1.79 -4.52 2.42
N VAL A 218 -2.14 -5.63 1.78
CA VAL A 218 -1.27 -6.81 1.70
C VAL A 218 -0.01 -6.51 0.89
N SER A 219 -0.17 -5.91 -0.29
CA SER A 219 0.97 -5.56 -1.15
C SER A 219 1.96 -4.64 -0.44
N SER A 220 1.50 -3.59 0.24
CA SER A 220 2.36 -2.63 0.92
C SER A 220 3.14 -3.26 2.07
N VAL A 221 2.49 -4.07 2.93
CA VAL A 221 3.17 -4.70 4.08
C VAL A 221 4.24 -5.69 3.64
N PHE A 222 3.94 -6.56 2.66
CA PHE A 222 4.92 -7.52 2.16
C PHE A 222 6.04 -6.83 1.35
N SER A 223 5.75 -5.73 0.65
CA SER A 223 6.78 -4.90 0.02
C SER A 223 7.67 -4.20 1.05
N ALA A 224 7.11 -3.75 2.17
CA ALA A 224 7.90 -3.26 3.30
C ALA A 224 8.80 -4.36 3.90
N ALA A 225 8.31 -5.61 4.01
CA ALA A 225 9.12 -6.75 4.45
C ALA A 225 10.31 -6.99 3.52
N TRP A 226 10.11 -7.02 2.20
CA TRP A 226 11.18 -7.11 1.21
C TRP A 226 12.19 -5.99 1.37
N ALA A 227 11.71 -4.74 1.50
CA ALA A 227 12.57 -3.59 1.70
C ALA A 227 13.44 -3.74 2.95
N MET A 228 12.84 -4.15 4.09
CA MET A 228 13.57 -4.30 5.34
C MET A 228 14.60 -5.45 5.30
N PHE A 229 14.34 -6.55 4.60
CA PHE A 229 15.35 -7.59 4.36
C PHE A 229 16.56 -7.09 3.59
N LEU A 230 16.32 -6.20 2.61
CA LEU A 230 17.38 -5.67 1.77
C LEU A 230 18.17 -4.53 2.42
N VAL A 231 17.48 -3.68 3.20
CA VAL A 231 18.07 -2.51 3.88
C VAL A 231 18.78 -2.90 5.20
N LEU A 232 18.22 -3.88 5.93
CA LEU A 232 18.78 -4.38 7.19
C LEU A 232 19.15 -5.88 7.11
N PRO A 233 20.07 -6.29 6.21
CA PRO A 233 20.33 -7.71 5.93
C PRO A 233 20.90 -8.46 7.14
N LYS A 234 21.56 -7.76 8.08
CA LYS A 234 22.07 -8.34 9.33
C LYS A 234 21.00 -8.45 10.43
N GLN A 235 19.87 -7.76 10.28
CA GLN A 235 18.80 -7.69 11.29
C GLN A 235 17.46 -8.17 10.67
N LYS A 236 17.46 -9.40 10.17
CA LYS A 236 16.31 -10.01 9.45
C LYS A 236 15.03 -10.08 10.28
N ILE A 237 15.11 -9.87 11.60
CA ILE A 237 13.96 -9.87 12.51
C ILE A 237 12.89 -8.84 12.10
N TYR A 238 13.29 -7.68 11.58
CA TYR A 238 12.35 -6.66 11.10
C TYR A 238 11.59 -7.11 9.86
N GLY A 239 12.28 -7.74 8.90
CA GLY A 239 11.64 -8.34 7.72
C GLY A 239 10.68 -9.47 8.11
N TRP A 240 11.11 -10.42 8.94
CA TRP A 240 10.26 -11.52 9.40
C TRP A 240 9.09 -11.06 10.25
N GLY A 241 9.29 -10.04 11.10
CA GLY A 241 8.20 -9.42 11.85
C GLY A 241 7.12 -8.85 10.93
N LEU A 242 7.52 -8.20 9.82
CA LEU A 242 6.59 -7.69 8.82
C LEU A 242 5.94 -8.81 8.00
N VAL A 243 6.61 -9.91 7.71
CA VAL A 243 5.99 -11.09 7.08
C VAL A 243 4.91 -11.66 8.00
N PHE A 244 5.20 -11.87 9.28
CA PHE A 244 4.20 -12.33 10.25
C PHE A 244 3.03 -11.35 10.35
N TYR A 245 3.31 -10.07 10.53
CA TYR A 245 2.31 -9.02 10.59
C TYR A 245 1.47 -8.95 9.30
N GLY A 246 2.09 -9.02 8.13
CA GLY A 246 1.41 -9.05 6.83
C GLY A 246 0.47 -10.26 6.68
N THR A 247 0.87 -11.42 7.23
CA THR A 247 -0.01 -12.60 7.29
C THR A 247 -1.22 -12.33 8.18
N CYS A 248 -1.03 -11.69 9.34
CA CYS A 248 -2.14 -11.28 10.20
C CYS A 248 -3.06 -10.27 9.50
N VAL A 249 -2.50 -9.28 8.76
CA VAL A 249 -3.27 -8.32 7.97
C VAL A 249 -4.06 -9.03 6.87
N ALA A 250 -3.45 -9.98 6.16
CA ALA A 250 -4.12 -10.78 5.13
C ALA A 250 -5.33 -11.53 5.70
N LEU A 251 -5.14 -12.22 6.84
CA LEU A 251 -6.23 -12.90 7.55
C LEU A 251 -7.29 -11.90 8.04
N ALA A 252 -6.88 -10.78 8.59
CA ALA A 252 -7.76 -9.73 9.09
C ALA A 252 -8.67 -9.18 7.97
N THR A 253 -8.11 -8.95 6.78
CA THR A 253 -8.87 -8.40 5.65
C THR A 253 -9.90 -9.38 5.11
N ILE A 254 -9.59 -10.69 5.06
CA ILE A 254 -10.53 -11.73 4.64
C ILE A 254 -11.59 -11.94 5.72
N TYR A 255 -11.19 -12.18 6.97
CA TYR A 255 -12.09 -12.41 8.09
C TYR A 255 -13.02 -11.22 8.34
N GLY A 256 -12.46 -10.00 8.39
CA GLY A 256 -13.20 -8.75 8.57
C GLY A 256 -14.09 -8.37 7.39
N ARG A 257 -14.03 -9.10 6.27
CA ARG A 257 -14.77 -8.82 5.04
C ARG A 257 -14.40 -7.46 4.41
N TYR A 258 -13.15 -7.03 4.63
CA TYR A 258 -12.61 -5.80 4.03
C TYR A 258 -12.12 -6.05 2.60
N HIS A 259 -11.56 -7.24 2.33
CA HIS A 259 -11.10 -7.72 1.04
C HIS A 259 -11.59 -9.14 0.77
N TYR A 260 -11.64 -9.52 -0.50
CA TYR A 260 -11.79 -10.91 -0.92
C TYR A 260 -10.45 -11.65 -0.82
N THR A 261 -10.49 -12.97 -0.73
CA THR A 261 -9.29 -13.82 -0.80
C THR A 261 -8.50 -13.58 -2.09
N ALA A 262 -9.21 -13.33 -3.22
CA ALA A 262 -8.59 -12.98 -4.49
C ALA A 262 -7.74 -11.70 -4.42
N ASP A 263 -8.23 -10.68 -3.71
CA ASP A 263 -7.52 -9.41 -3.53
C ASP A 263 -6.21 -9.61 -2.79
N VAL A 264 -6.25 -10.45 -1.76
CA VAL A 264 -5.09 -10.81 -0.93
C VAL A 264 -4.04 -11.54 -1.77
N LEU A 265 -4.45 -12.54 -2.54
CA LEU A 265 -3.53 -13.30 -3.42
C LEU A 265 -2.90 -12.40 -4.49
N ALA A 266 -3.68 -11.52 -5.10
CA ALA A 266 -3.18 -10.55 -6.06
C ALA A 266 -2.21 -9.55 -5.41
N GLY A 267 -2.52 -9.05 -4.21
CA GLY A 267 -1.64 -8.17 -3.43
C GLY A 267 -0.30 -8.83 -3.08
N LEU A 268 -0.32 -10.12 -2.69
CA LEU A 268 0.90 -10.91 -2.49
C LEU A 268 1.70 -11.03 -3.78
N GLY A 269 1.04 -11.34 -4.91
CA GLY A 269 1.70 -11.40 -6.23
C GLY A 269 2.40 -10.09 -6.58
N ILE A 270 1.76 -8.94 -6.37
CA ILE A 270 2.36 -7.62 -6.60
C ILE A 270 3.58 -7.40 -5.71
N SER A 271 3.52 -7.79 -4.44
CA SER A 271 4.66 -7.64 -3.53
C SER A 271 5.85 -8.50 -3.96
N LEU A 272 5.61 -9.70 -4.51
CA LEU A 272 6.67 -10.55 -5.09
C LEU A 272 7.32 -9.90 -6.31
N VAL A 273 6.52 -9.24 -7.17
CA VAL A 273 7.05 -8.46 -8.30
C VAL A 273 7.93 -7.32 -7.80
N ALA A 274 7.48 -6.56 -6.80
CA ALA A 274 8.27 -5.47 -6.20
C ALA A 274 9.58 -5.98 -5.60
N GLY A 275 9.56 -7.11 -4.88
CA GLY A 275 10.74 -7.77 -4.33
C GLY A 275 11.71 -8.26 -5.41
N ALA A 276 11.19 -8.90 -6.47
CA ALA A 276 12.00 -9.39 -7.59
C ALA A 276 12.68 -8.24 -8.35
N LEU A 277 11.97 -7.15 -8.62
CA LEU A 277 12.54 -5.94 -9.24
C LEU A 277 13.65 -5.35 -8.39
N ALA A 278 13.45 -5.24 -7.07
CA ALA A 278 14.46 -4.74 -6.14
C ALA A 278 15.73 -5.61 -6.14
N LEU A 279 15.57 -6.93 -6.12
CA LEU A 279 16.69 -7.88 -6.21
C LEU A 279 17.43 -7.78 -7.54
N ALA A 280 16.71 -7.70 -8.65
CA ALA A 280 17.31 -7.56 -9.99
C ALA A 280 18.13 -6.27 -10.11
N LEU A 281 17.62 -5.14 -9.59
CA LEU A 281 18.34 -3.87 -9.59
C LEU A 281 19.59 -3.92 -8.70
N ARG A 282 19.50 -4.58 -7.54
CA ARG A 282 20.66 -4.79 -6.66
C ARG A 282 21.75 -5.61 -7.33
N ILE A 283 21.41 -6.71 -7.99
CA ILE A 283 22.36 -7.57 -8.70
C ILE A 283 23.04 -6.79 -9.82
N ARG A 284 22.28 -6.03 -10.63
CA ARG A 284 22.85 -5.19 -11.70
C ARG A 284 23.84 -4.16 -11.14
N GLY A 285 23.49 -3.46 -10.05
CA GLY A 285 24.38 -2.49 -9.41
C GLY A 285 25.70 -3.09 -8.94
N ILE A 286 25.69 -4.34 -8.47
CA ILE A 286 26.90 -5.08 -8.09
C ILE A 286 27.71 -5.45 -9.33
N VAL A 287 27.09 -5.97 -10.39
CA VAL A 287 27.78 -6.44 -11.60
C VAL A 287 28.38 -5.29 -12.41
N THR A 288 27.69 -4.14 -12.48
CA THR A 288 28.17 -2.98 -13.26
C THR A 288 29.15 -2.09 -12.51
N GLY A 289 29.42 -2.35 -11.22
CA GLY A 289 30.30 -1.52 -10.39
C GLY A 289 29.82 -0.07 -10.24
N THR A 290 28.63 0.25 -10.75
CA THR A 290 28.03 1.56 -10.55
C THR A 290 27.60 1.66 -9.10
N ALA A 291 28.15 2.65 -8.39
CA ALA A 291 27.73 2.99 -7.02
C ALA A 291 26.26 3.45 -7.05
N SER A 292 25.35 2.50 -7.22
CA SER A 292 23.92 2.69 -7.09
C SER A 292 23.62 3.12 -5.64
N PRO A 293 22.59 3.93 -5.40
CA PRO A 293 22.06 4.17 -4.04
C PRO A 293 21.82 2.87 -3.26
N VAL A 294 21.54 1.77 -3.98
CA VAL A 294 21.36 0.40 -3.49
C VAL A 294 22.63 -0.19 -2.84
N THR A 295 23.81 0.15 -3.34
CA THR A 295 25.08 -0.39 -2.82
C THR A 295 25.64 0.39 -1.63
N ARG A 296 25.07 1.55 -1.32
CA ARG A 296 25.45 2.38 -0.17
C ARG A 296 24.63 2.07 1.10
N CYS A 297 23.61 1.25 0.97
CA CYS A 297 22.87 0.65 2.07
C CYS A 297 23.41 -0.72 2.45
#